data_0dc5662a1ed62f3879f034e969e9d774
#
_entry.id   0dc5662a1ed62f3879f034e969e9d774
#
_cell.length_a   1.000
_cell.length_b   1.000
_cell.length_c   1.000
_cell.angle_alpha   90.00
_cell.angle_beta   90.00
_cell.angle_gamma   90.00
#
_symmetry.space_group_name_H-M   'P 1'
#
loop_
_entity.id
_entity.type
_entity.pdbx_description
1 polymer ?
#
loop_
_entity_poly.entity_id
_entity_poly.type
_entity_poly.pdbx_seq_one_letter_code
_entity_poly.pdbx_strand_id
1 'polypeptide(L)'
;MGGRSGGGAAGGMGSGSRGGGGLNAAERSTLSSVEDRFRGYTSEHGAIIDEKGNIIEEKNGGKHSVKMTKSAKDAIFTHNHPGKFGSTFSWDDVAYGVNNNAKGIRVVIKATGQTHTITRPKSGWGVTASDVRNKYYSLTGDNTSRIKAMAKDFGWNFDIK
;
A
#
# COMPACT_ATOMS: atom_id res chain seq x y z
N MET A 1 -25.38 7.56 0.90
CA MET A 1 -24.89 7.59 0.19
C MET A 1 -24.37 8.33 -0.33
N GLY A 2 -24.82 8.17 0.48
CA GLY A 2 -24.26 8.21 -0.29
C GLY A 2 -23.83 8.61 -0.68
N GLY A 3 -23.89 8.18 -0.24
CA GLY A 3 -23.30 8.08 -1.01
C GLY A 3 -23.01 8.25 -1.47
N ARG A 4 -22.94 7.85 -1.26
CA ARG A 4 -22.46 7.76 -2.05
C ARG A 4 -22.10 8.33 -2.54
N SER A 5 -22.51 8.28 -1.84
CA SER A 5 -22.10 8.53 -2.64
C SER A 5 -21.67 8.99 -3.03
N GLY A 6 -22.20 9.32 -2.31
CA GLY A 6 -21.68 9.38 -3.02
C GLY A 6 -21.30 9.65 -3.34
N GLY A 7 -21.54 9.71 -2.79
CA GLY A 7 -21.04 9.62 -3.50
C GLY A 7 -20.67 9.84 -3.89
N GLY A 8 -20.69 9.52 -3.47
CA GLY A 8 -20.24 9.46 -4.25
C GLY A 8 -19.91 9.74 -4.66
N ALA A 9 -19.92 9.45 -4.47
CA ALA A 9 -19.50 9.49 -5.25
C ALA A 9 -19.04 9.83 -5.68
N ALA A 10 -19.17 9.77 -5.32
CA ALA A 10 -18.71 9.87 -6.05
C ALA A 10 -18.13 10.16 -6.37
N GLY A 11 -18.23 10.11 -5.91
CA GLY A 11 -17.72 10.10 -6.56
C GLY A 11 -17.25 10.24 -6.73
N GLY A 12 -17.22 10.05 -6.51
CA GLY A 12 -16.76 9.88 -7.08
C GLY A 12 -16.42 9.99 -7.26
N MET A 13 -16.27 9.94 -7.18
CA MET A 13 -15.92 9.83 -7.65
C MET A 13 -15.33 9.95 -8.03
N GLY A 14 -15.44 9.84 -7.71
CA GLY A 14 -15.00 9.55 -8.13
C GLY A 14 -14.35 9.44 -8.26
N SER A 15 -14.11 9.20 -8.20
CA SER A 15 -13.61 8.77 -8.37
C SER A 15 -12.97 8.33 -8.57
N GLY A 16 -13.31 8.10 -8.34
CA GLY A 16 -12.51 7.54 -9.00
C GLY A 16 -12.01 6.59 -9.08
N SER A 17 -12.42 6.12 -9.51
CA SER A 17 -11.91 4.92 -9.47
C SER A 17 -11.33 4.41 -10.65
N ARG A 18 -10.32 4.10 -10.79
CA ARG A 18 -9.70 3.51 -11.77
C ARG A 18 -9.15 2.24 -11.42
N GLY A 19 -9.04 1.30 -12.25
CA GLY A 19 -8.46 0.01 -12.04
C GLY A 19 -9.08 -0.66 -10.85
N GLY A 20 -8.43 -0.70 -9.77
CA GLY A 20 -8.81 -1.42 -8.59
C GLY A 20 -9.82 -0.77 -7.71
N GLY A 21 -10.39 0.30 -8.14
CA GLY A 21 -11.23 1.02 -7.23
C GLY A 21 -10.40 1.75 -6.20
N GLY A 22 -10.51 3.02 -6.13
CA GLY A 22 -9.74 3.82 -5.22
C GLY A 22 -10.14 3.61 -3.78
N LEU A 23 -9.43 4.28 -2.90
CA LEU A 23 -9.73 4.28 -1.47
C LEU A 23 -10.98 5.08 -1.22
N ASN A 24 -11.82 4.61 -0.30
CA ASN A 24 -13.01 5.36 0.10
C ASN A 24 -12.64 6.44 1.12
N ALA A 25 -13.62 7.29 1.48
CA ALA A 25 -13.40 8.41 2.38
C ALA A 25 -12.95 7.96 3.78
N ALA A 26 -13.53 6.88 4.30
CA ALA A 26 -13.19 6.37 5.62
C ALA A 26 -11.74 5.86 5.65
N GLU A 27 -11.35 5.12 4.62
CA GLU A 27 -9.95 4.66 4.48
C GLU A 27 -8.99 5.83 4.39
N ARG A 28 -9.28 6.82 3.53
CA ARG A 28 -8.41 7.99 3.35
C ARG A 28 -8.23 8.77 4.64
N SER A 29 -9.31 8.97 5.39
CA SER A 29 -9.25 9.71 6.64
C SER A 29 -8.34 9.03 7.66
N THR A 30 -8.51 7.73 7.86
CA THR A 30 -7.69 6.98 8.81
C THR A 30 -6.23 6.89 8.34
N LEU A 31 -6.01 6.64 7.05
CA LEU A 31 -4.66 6.59 6.49
C LEU A 31 -3.93 7.91 6.67
N SER A 32 -4.60 9.03 6.42
CA SER A 32 -4.00 10.36 6.60
C SER A 32 -3.51 10.53 8.03
N SER A 33 -4.36 10.22 9.00
CA SER A 33 -4.02 10.35 10.43
C SER A 33 -2.87 9.44 10.84
N VAL A 34 -2.92 8.17 10.42
CA VAL A 34 -1.89 7.18 10.76
C VAL A 34 -0.55 7.55 10.10
N GLU A 35 -0.59 7.89 8.82
CA GLU A 35 0.62 8.18 8.06
C GLU A 35 1.28 9.48 8.49
N ASP A 36 0.51 10.46 8.94
CA ASP A 36 1.07 11.68 9.52
C ASP A 36 1.91 11.38 10.77
N ARG A 37 1.43 10.45 11.61
CA ARG A 37 2.22 10.00 12.77
C ARG A 37 3.47 9.24 12.31
N PHE A 38 3.34 8.38 11.29
CA PHE A 38 4.45 7.57 10.79
C PHE A 38 5.60 8.41 10.26
N ARG A 39 5.31 9.58 9.70
CA ARG A 39 6.35 10.48 9.19
C ARG A 39 7.34 10.97 10.25
N GLY A 40 6.91 10.98 11.50
CA GLY A 40 7.77 11.41 12.61
C GLY A 40 8.60 10.31 13.23
N TYR A 41 8.38 9.06 12.86
CA TYR A 41 9.03 7.95 13.53
C TYR A 41 10.40 7.63 12.93
N THR A 42 11.28 7.07 13.77
CA THR A 42 12.64 6.67 13.38
C THR A 42 12.79 5.15 13.24
N SER A 43 11.74 4.40 13.55
CA SER A 43 11.66 2.96 13.32
C SER A 43 10.48 2.66 12.43
N GLU A 44 10.44 1.45 11.86
CA GLU A 44 9.31 1.04 11.03
C GLU A 44 8.08 0.77 11.88
N HIS A 45 6.96 1.26 11.39
CA HIS A 45 5.64 1.02 11.96
C HIS A 45 4.74 0.55 10.84
N GLY A 46 3.75 -0.26 11.18
CA GLY A 46 2.78 -0.74 10.21
C GLY A 46 1.38 -0.70 10.80
N ALA A 47 0.41 -0.54 9.92
CA ALA A 47 -1.00 -0.57 10.30
C ALA A 47 -1.83 -1.22 9.21
N ILE A 48 -2.89 -1.89 9.62
CA ILE A 48 -3.88 -2.49 8.72
C ILE A 48 -5.18 -1.73 8.95
N ILE A 49 -5.75 -1.17 7.88
CA ILE A 49 -6.97 -0.37 7.93
C ILE A 49 -8.03 -1.02 7.05
N ASP A 50 -9.20 -1.31 7.63
CA ASP A 50 -10.29 -1.94 6.88
C ASP A 50 -11.10 -0.92 6.08
N GLU A 51 -12.08 -1.40 5.30
CA GLU A 51 -12.91 -0.55 4.43
C GLU A 51 -13.77 0.45 5.22
N LYS A 52 -13.99 0.21 6.51
CA LYS A 52 -14.77 1.12 7.37
C LYS A 52 -13.88 2.18 8.01
N GLY A 53 -12.57 2.13 7.74
CA GLY A 53 -11.59 3.05 8.32
C GLY A 53 -11.15 2.64 9.71
N ASN A 54 -11.44 1.41 10.14
CA ASN A 54 -10.98 0.92 11.44
C ASN A 54 -9.55 0.45 11.35
N ILE A 55 -8.75 0.76 12.37
CA ILE A 55 -7.40 0.22 12.50
C ILE A 55 -7.52 -1.18 13.09
N ILE A 56 -7.26 -2.19 12.25
CA ILE A 56 -7.33 -3.60 12.67
C ILE A 56 -6.12 -3.95 13.52
N GLU A 57 -4.97 -3.40 13.15
CA GLU A 57 -3.72 -3.63 13.87
C GLU A 57 -2.78 -2.46 13.59
N GLU A 58 -2.04 -2.05 14.62
CA GLU A 58 -0.94 -1.09 14.46
C GLU A 58 0.21 -1.62 15.29
N LYS A 59 1.40 -1.72 14.69
CA LYS A 59 2.58 -2.30 15.35
C LYS A 59 3.84 -1.49 15.10
N ASN A 60 4.72 -1.54 16.10
CA ASN A 60 6.09 -1.06 15.97
C ASN A 60 6.96 -2.19 15.47
N GLY A 61 7.89 -1.87 14.58
CA GLY A 61 8.92 -2.78 14.14
C GLY A 61 10.29 -2.28 14.54
N GLY A 62 11.33 -2.83 13.90
CA GLY A 62 12.70 -2.40 14.06
C GLY A 62 13.07 -1.32 13.05
N LYS A 63 14.38 -1.20 12.78
CA LYS A 63 14.86 -0.21 11.81
C LYS A 63 14.48 -0.54 10.37
N HIS A 64 14.32 -1.81 10.05
CA HIS A 64 14.22 -2.29 8.68
C HIS A 64 13.02 -3.17 8.40
N SER A 65 12.19 -3.45 9.40
CA SER A 65 11.02 -4.31 9.19
C SER A 65 9.98 -4.14 10.27
N VAL A 66 8.74 -4.40 9.90
CA VAL A 66 7.61 -4.52 10.82
C VAL A 66 6.81 -5.74 10.40
N LYS A 67 6.41 -6.57 11.36
CA LYS A 67 5.62 -7.77 11.08
C LYS A 67 4.24 -7.64 11.67
N MET A 68 3.24 -7.72 10.79
CA MET A 68 1.85 -7.73 11.19
C MET A 68 1.43 -9.16 11.56
N THR A 69 0.48 -9.28 12.48
CA THR A 69 -0.03 -10.59 12.94
C THR A 69 -1.45 -10.85 12.46
N LYS A 70 -2.20 -9.80 12.16
CA LYS A 70 -3.58 -9.92 11.67
C LYS A 70 -3.61 -10.00 10.15
N SER A 71 -4.69 -10.53 9.61
CA SER A 71 -4.88 -10.57 8.17
C SER A 71 -5.15 -9.17 7.62
N ALA A 72 -4.57 -8.89 6.47
CA ALA A 72 -4.86 -7.66 5.71
C ALA A 72 -5.82 -7.90 4.55
N LYS A 73 -6.57 -9.02 4.57
CA LYS A 73 -7.50 -9.36 3.49
C LYS A 73 -8.51 -8.24 3.29
N ASP A 74 -8.61 -7.78 2.05
CA ASP A 74 -9.50 -6.68 1.62
C ASP A 74 -9.29 -5.38 2.40
N ALA A 75 -8.15 -5.25 3.06
CA ALA A 75 -7.75 -4.08 3.84
C ALA A 75 -6.52 -3.43 3.22
N ILE A 76 -6.18 -2.25 3.72
CA ILE A 76 -4.99 -1.52 3.30
C ILE A 76 -3.90 -1.76 4.35
N PHE A 77 -2.75 -2.25 3.91
CA PHE A 77 -1.55 -2.27 4.74
C PHE A 77 -0.72 -1.03 4.44
N THR A 78 -0.44 -0.23 5.46
CA THR A 78 0.45 0.92 5.34
C THR A 78 1.61 0.79 6.31
N HIS A 79 2.77 1.31 5.92
CA HIS A 79 3.96 1.31 6.76
C HIS A 79 4.85 2.48 6.36
N ASN A 80 5.94 2.69 7.09
CA ASN A 80 6.90 3.75 6.78
C ASN A 80 8.29 3.18 6.52
N HIS A 81 9.06 3.91 5.71
CA HIS A 81 10.49 3.71 5.56
C HIS A 81 11.19 4.92 6.18
N PRO A 82 11.67 4.78 7.45
CA PRO A 82 12.20 5.94 8.19
C PRO A 82 13.64 6.29 7.85
N GLY A 83 14.32 5.48 7.04
CA GLY A 83 15.71 5.68 6.70
C GLY A 83 15.96 6.89 5.82
N LYS A 84 17.23 7.17 5.56
CA LYS A 84 17.64 8.31 4.75
C LYS A 84 17.62 8.03 3.24
N PHE A 85 17.38 6.80 2.84
CA PHE A 85 17.29 6.41 1.44
C PHE A 85 15.83 6.39 0.99
N GLY A 86 15.53 6.96 -0.15
CA GLY A 86 14.16 7.11 -0.63
C GLY A 86 13.61 5.91 -1.40
N SER A 87 13.88 4.70 -0.94
CA SER A 87 13.42 3.49 -1.63
C SER A 87 11.95 3.19 -1.37
N THR A 88 11.26 2.73 -2.40
CA THR A 88 9.88 2.28 -2.34
C THR A 88 9.76 0.92 -1.63
N PHE A 89 8.62 0.25 -1.77
CA PHE A 89 8.38 -1.09 -1.21
C PHE A 89 9.55 -2.03 -1.45
N SER A 90 9.82 -2.91 -0.49
CA SER A 90 10.61 -4.09 -0.79
C SER A 90 9.73 -5.09 -1.54
N TRP A 91 10.33 -6.08 -2.22
CA TRP A 91 9.51 -7.12 -2.83
C TRP A 91 8.72 -7.91 -1.77
N ASP A 92 9.25 -8.00 -0.55
CA ASP A 92 8.57 -8.62 0.59
C ASP A 92 7.29 -7.89 0.97
N ASP A 93 7.31 -6.56 0.96
CA ASP A 93 6.12 -5.76 1.22
C ASP A 93 5.03 -6.08 0.19
N VAL A 94 5.42 -6.16 -1.06
CA VAL A 94 4.51 -6.47 -2.17
C VAL A 94 3.98 -7.90 -2.04
N ALA A 95 4.87 -8.85 -1.76
CA ALA A 95 4.51 -10.25 -1.56
C ALA A 95 3.54 -10.41 -0.40
N TYR A 96 3.73 -9.68 0.68
CA TYR A 96 2.82 -9.67 1.82
C TYR A 96 1.41 -9.23 1.39
N GLY A 97 1.32 -8.14 0.63
CA GLY A 97 0.03 -7.65 0.14
C GLY A 97 -0.68 -8.66 -0.76
N VAL A 98 0.05 -9.27 -1.67
CA VAL A 98 -0.48 -10.31 -2.56
C VAL A 98 -0.94 -11.54 -1.78
N ASN A 99 -0.09 -12.02 -0.86
CA ASN A 99 -0.37 -13.21 -0.08
C ASN A 99 -1.58 -13.04 0.84
N ASN A 100 -1.81 -11.83 1.34
CA ASN A 100 -2.95 -11.50 2.17
C ASN A 100 -4.20 -11.14 1.37
N ASN A 101 -4.09 -11.05 0.05
CA ASN A 101 -5.16 -10.51 -0.79
C ASN A 101 -5.62 -9.14 -0.29
N ALA A 102 -4.66 -8.29 0.05
CA ALA A 102 -4.92 -6.93 0.53
C ALA A 102 -5.56 -6.10 -0.59
N LYS A 103 -6.36 -5.12 -0.22
CA LYS A 103 -6.93 -4.17 -1.18
C LYS A 103 -5.83 -3.28 -1.76
N GLY A 104 -4.83 -2.95 -0.97
CA GLY A 104 -3.69 -2.16 -1.40
C GLY A 104 -2.58 -2.16 -0.36
N ILE A 105 -1.42 -1.70 -0.78
CA ILE A 105 -0.26 -1.51 0.08
C ILE A 105 0.27 -0.08 -0.11
N ARG A 106 0.72 0.51 0.99
CA ARG A 106 1.23 1.87 1.01
C ARG A 106 2.53 1.95 1.79
N VAL A 107 3.39 2.86 1.38
CA VAL A 107 4.61 3.16 2.15
C VAL A 107 4.82 4.67 2.20
N VAL A 108 5.07 5.18 3.40
CA VAL A 108 5.45 6.57 3.63
C VAL A 108 6.96 6.64 3.69
N ILE A 109 7.58 7.39 2.80
CA ILE A 109 9.03 7.47 2.67
C ILE A 109 9.51 8.77 3.28
N LYS A 110 10.16 8.69 4.42
CA LYS A 110 10.62 9.87 5.17
C LYS A 110 11.60 10.71 4.36
N ALA A 111 12.53 10.07 3.67
CA ALA A 111 13.59 10.77 2.92
C ALA A 111 13.03 11.69 1.83
N THR A 112 11.91 11.35 1.23
CA THR A 112 11.33 12.11 0.11
C THR A 112 10.05 12.84 0.49
N GLY A 113 9.43 12.45 1.60
CA GLY A 113 8.11 12.92 1.99
C GLY A 113 6.97 12.32 1.17
N GLN A 114 7.29 11.41 0.25
CA GLN A 114 6.31 10.80 -0.64
C GLN A 114 5.60 9.62 0.01
N THR A 115 4.38 9.35 -0.46
CA THR A 115 3.66 8.13 -0.15
C THR A 115 3.44 7.38 -1.45
N HIS A 116 3.86 6.12 -1.48
CA HIS A 116 3.67 5.25 -2.63
C HIS A 116 2.54 4.27 -2.33
N THR A 117 1.73 3.98 -3.35
CA THR A 117 0.58 3.07 -3.21
C THR A 117 0.53 2.12 -4.39
N ILE A 118 0.31 0.83 -4.12
CA ILE A 118 -0.08 -0.13 -5.15
C ILE A 118 -1.45 -0.66 -4.75
N THR A 119 -2.41 -0.57 -5.67
CA THR A 119 -3.78 -1.01 -5.44
C THR A 119 -4.06 -2.27 -6.23
N ARG A 120 -4.72 -3.23 -5.58
CA ARG A 120 -5.14 -4.48 -6.21
C ARG A 120 -6.13 -4.19 -7.32
N PRO A 121 -5.90 -4.71 -8.56
CA PRO A 121 -6.88 -4.59 -9.63
C PRO A 121 -8.21 -5.26 -9.28
N LYS A 122 -9.29 -4.86 -9.94
CA LYS A 122 -10.60 -5.50 -9.75
C LYS A 122 -10.55 -6.99 -9.98
N SER A 123 -9.74 -7.44 -10.93
CA SER A 123 -9.56 -8.86 -11.24
C SER A 123 -8.70 -9.61 -10.21
N GLY A 124 -8.22 -8.91 -9.18
CA GLY A 124 -7.32 -9.48 -8.18
C GLY A 124 -5.85 -9.19 -8.52
N TRP A 125 -4.96 -9.64 -7.66
CA TRP A 125 -3.52 -9.44 -7.88
C TRP A 125 -2.99 -10.22 -9.10
N GLY A 126 -3.61 -11.37 -9.40
CA GLY A 126 -3.29 -12.15 -10.61
C GLY A 126 -2.00 -12.96 -10.51
N VAL A 127 -1.30 -12.90 -9.41
CA VAL A 127 -0.01 -13.58 -9.21
C VAL A 127 0.08 -14.06 -7.76
N THR A 128 1.05 -14.93 -7.49
CA THR A 128 1.34 -15.39 -6.13
C THR A 128 2.50 -14.60 -5.53
N ALA A 129 2.71 -14.73 -4.23
CA ALA A 129 3.89 -14.15 -3.55
C ALA A 129 5.19 -14.66 -4.16
N SER A 130 5.22 -15.93 -4.55
CA SER A 130 6.38 -16.54 -5.22
C SER A 130 6.65 -15.88 -6.57
N ASP A 131 5.59 -15.57 -7.33
CA ASP A 131 5.71 -14.86 -8.60
C ASP A 131 6.30 -13.46 -8.40
N VAL A 132 5.91 -12.77 -7.33
CA VAL A 132 6.46 -11.45 -6.98
C VAL A 132 7.97 -11.54 -6.79
N ARG A 133 8.42 -12.49 -5.97
CA ARG A 133 9.84 -12.71 -5.71
C ARG A 133 10.60 -13.00 -7.00
N ASN A 134 10.09 -13.95 -7.78
CA ASN A 134 10.74 -14.37 -9.01
C ASN A 134 10.81 -13.23 -10.04
N LYS A 135 9.75 -12.45 -10.15
CA LYS A 135 9.72 -11.28 -11.04
C LYS A 135 10.77 -10.27 -10.61
N TYR A 136 10.83 -9.97 -9.31
CA TYR A 136 11.79 -8.99 -8.78
C TYR A 136 13.22 -9.35 -9.15
N TYR A 137 13.60 -10.62 -8.95
CA TYR A 137 14.96 -11.07 -9.24
C TYR A 137 15.25 -11.25 -10.72
N SER A 138 14.22 -11.24 -11.58
CA SER A 138 14.41 -11.25 -13.03
C SER A 138 14.67 -9.85 -13.60
N LEU A 139 14.41 -8.81 -12.81
CA LEU A 139 14.55 -7.42 -13.25
C LEU A 139 15.91 -6.86 -12.87
N THR A 140 16.32 -5.78 -13.54
CA THR A 140 17.57 -5.08 -13.26
C THR A 140 17.31 -3.66 -12.79
N GLY A 141 18.33 -3.04 -12.23
CA GLY A 141 18.21 -1.67 -11.73
C GLY A 141 18.07 -1.64 -10.22
N ASP A 142 17.83 -0.44 -9.69
CA ASP A 142 17.64 -0.29 -8.25
C ASP A 142 16.25 -0.78 -7.81
N ASN A 143 16.03 -0.82 -6.51
CA ASN A 143 14.79 -1.34 -5.95
C ASN A 143 13.54 -0.63 -6.51
N THR A 144 13.55 0.69 -6.52
CA THR A 144 12.40 1.46 -6.99
C THR A 144 12.09 1.18 -8.46
N SER A 145 13.13 1.12 -9.30
CA SER A 145 12.97 0.79 -10.72
C SER A 145 12.38 -0.59 -10.92
N ARG A 146 12.85 -1.58 -10.14
CA ARG A 146 12.33 -2.96 -10.22
C ARG A 146 10.87 -3.05 -9.80
N ILE A 147 10.50 -2.38 -8.71
CA ILE A 147 9.11 -2.42 -8.22
C ILE A 147 8.17 -1.73 -9.21
N LYS A 148 8.58 -0.60 -9.78
CA LYS A 148 7.79 0.08 -10.82
C LYS A 148 7.60 -0.81 -12.05
N ALA A 149 8.67 -1.45 -12.50
CA ALA A 149 8.62 -2.34 -13.67
C ALA A 149 7.73 -3.55 -13.38
N MET A 150 7.81 -4.11 -12.18
CA MET A 150 6.97 -5.21 -11.74
C MET A 150 5.49 -4.82 -11.79
N ALA A 151 5.15 -3.67 -11.21
CA ALA A 151 3.77 -3.20 -11.18
C ALA A 151 3.24 -3.02 -12.60
N LYS A 152 4.04 -2.43 -13.48
CA LYS A 152 3.68 -2.23 -14.88
C LYS A 152 3.43 -3.57 -15.58
N ASP A 153 4.36 -4.53 -15.43
CA ASP A 153 4.28 -5.81 -16.10
C ASP A 153 3.10 -6.66 -15.61
N PHE A 154 2.76 -6.53 -14.33
CA PHE A 154 1.60 -7.24 -13.76
C PHE A 154 0.28 -6.47 -13.94
N GLY A 155 0.31 -5.26 -14.51
CA GLY A 155 -0.90 -4.47 -14.74
C GLY A 155 -1.45 -3.82 -13.48
N TRP A 156 -0.62 -3.58 -12.50
CA TRP A 156 -1.03 -2.94 -11.24
C TRP A 156 -0.87 -1.42 -11.33
N ASN A 157 -1.72 -0.71 -10.59
CA ASN A 157 -1.63 0.73 -10.48
C ASN A 157 -0.62 1.11 -9.38
N PHE A 158 0.45 1.79 -9.77
CA PHE A 158 1.47 2.30 -8.85
C PHE A 158 1.38 3.82 -8.84
N ASP A 159 1.08 4.39 -7.67
CA ASP A 159 0.86 5.82 -7.52
C ASP A 159 1.87 6.42 -6.52
N ILE A 160 2.36 7.61 -6.83
CA ILE A 160 3.30 8.36 -5.97
C ILE A 160 2.71 9.75 -5.71
N LYS A 161 2.64 10.10 -4.45
CA LYS A 161 2.18 11.46 -4.06
C LYS A 161 3.10 12.12 -3.07
#